data_cfbc30dae5fe8ff9ac345dcd9fb5d0f3
#
_entry.id   cfbc30dae5fe8ff9ac345dcd9fb5d0f3
#
_cell.length_a   1.000
_cell.length_b   1.000
_cell.length_c   1.000
_cell.angle_alpha   90.00
_cell.angle_beta   90.00
_cell.angle_gamma   90.00
#
_symmetry.space_group_name_H-M   'P 1'
#
loop_
_entity.id
_entity.type
_entity.pdbx_description
1 polymer ?
#
loop_
_entity_poly.entity_id
_entity_poly.type
_entity_poly.pdbx_seq_one_letter_code
_entity_poly.pdbx_strand_id
1 'polypeptide(L)'
;MKVGYAVLYDDGKLVISKNHTLLQKKIIKDYGEFDDTNVPWLNENKSIKEIQILNQVKSTCMKEWFVDCINLTTLINFQNLDVSNCTDFSYVFAYCKSLQHLNGLQSLNVSNGRDFSFMFFDCTSLQNLKELENWDISNGIIFSNMFFNCTSLQNLNELE
;
A
#
# COMPACT_ATOMS: atom_id res chain seq x y z
N MET A 1 4.20 -16.90 -1.12
CA MET A 1 3.08 -17.31 -2.03
C MET A 1 3.12 -16.45 -3.27
N LYS A 2 2.83 -17.01 -4.45
CA LYS A 2 2.71 -16.17 -5.66
C LYS A 2 1.54 -15.21 -5.49
N VAL A 3 1.81 -13.92 -5.67
CA VAL A 3 0.82 -12.84 -5.51
C VAL A 3 0.19 -12.49 -6.85
N GLY A 4 1.02 -12.27 -7.86
CA GLY A 4 0.59 -11.82 -9.17
C GLY A 4 1.74 -11.32 -10.02
N TYR A 5 1.41 -10.39 -10.90
CA TYR A 5 2.33 -9.72 -11.81
C TYR A 5 2.36 -8.23 -11.52
N ALA A 6 3.50 -7.59 -11.74
CA ALA A 6 3.64 -6.15 -11.58
C ALA A 6 4.32 -5.52 -12.80
N VAL A 7 3.80 -4.35 -13.21
CA VAL A 7 4.33 -3.58 -14.36
C VAL A 7 4.34 -2.10 -14.01
N LEU A 8 5.47 -1.42 -14.20
CA LEU A 8 5.62 0.02 -14.03
C LEU A 8 5.63 0.71 -15.41
N TYR A 9 4.80 1.73 -15.55
CA TYR A 9 4.63 2.54 -16.75
C TYR A 9 5.35 3.89 -16.64
N ASP A 10 5.60 4.55 -17.78
CA ASP A 10 6.37 5.80 -17.88
C ASP A 10 5.68 7.03 -17.25
N ASP A 11 4.37 6.95 -17.01
CA ASP A 11 3.62 7.96 -16.26
C ASP A 11 3.72 7.79 -14.73
N GLY A 12 4.45 6.79 -14.25
CA GLY A 12 4.61 6.46 -12.84
C GLY A 12 3.51 5.57 -12.28
N LYS A 13 2.69 4.94 -13.12
CA LYS A 13 1.67 3.99 -12.70
C LYS A 13 2.26 2.60 -12.50
N LEU A 14 2.21 2.09 -11.27
CA LEU A 14 2.45 0.68 -10.94
C LEU A 14 1.13 -0.09 -11.01
N VAL A 15 1.06 -1.06 -11.88
CA VAL A 15 -0.09 -1.98 -12.00
C VAL A 15 0.27 -3.32 -11.40
N ILE A 16 -0.55 -3.78 -10.46
CA ILE A 16 -0.46 -5.11 -9.86
C ILE A 16 -1.72 -5.90 -10.25
N SER A 17 -1.56 -7.11 -10.76
CA SER A 17 -2.66 -7.93 -11.27
C SER A 17 -2.44 -9.42 -11.04
N LYS A 18 -3.53 -10.17 -10.91
CA LYS A 18 -3.48 -11.64 -10.80
C LYS A 18 -2.87 -12.30 -12.03
N ASN A 19 -3.20 -11.77 -13.21
CA ASN A 19 -2.71 -12.26 -14.49
C ASN A 19 -1.84 -11.18 -15.14
N HIS A 20 -0.87 -11.59 -15.96
CA HIS A 20 -0.02 -10.64 -16.68
C HIS A 20 -0.88 -9.79 -17.64
N THR A 21 -1.26 -8.61 -17.17
CA THR A 21 -2.13 -7.69 -17.91
C THR A 21 -1.36 -6.42 -18.25
N LEU A 22 -1.23 -6.12 -19.54
CA LEU A 22 -0.55 -4.93 -20.03
C LEU A 22 -1.57 -3.88 -20.45
N LEU A 23 -1.35 -2.64 -20.03
CA LEU A 23 -2.08 -1.47 -20.53
C LEU A 23 -1.45 -1.01 -21.85
N GLN A 24 -2.23 -0.29 -22.69
CA GLN A 24 -1.71 0.32 -23.91
C GLN A 24 -0.91 1.61 -23.60
N LYS A 25 0.21 1.44 -22.87
CA LYS A 25 1.10 2.51 -22.45
C LYS A 25 2.55 2.04 -22.55
N LYS A 26 3.47 3.00 -22.55
CA LYS A 26 4.90 2.69 -22.56
C LYS A 26 5.32 2.11 -21.21
N ILE A 27 5.90 0.93 -21.24
CA ILE A 27 6.42 0.22 -20.05
C ILE A 27 7.81 0.73 -19.73
N ILE A 28 8.06 1.09 -18.46
CA ILE A 28 9.42 1.29 -17.93
C ILE A 28 10.00 -0.06 -17.55
N LYS A 29 9.25 -0.85 -16.78
CA LYS A 29 9.71 -2.15 -16.31
C LYS A 29 8.54 -3.11 -16.10
N ASP A 30 8.67 -4.29 -16.67
CA ASP A 30 7.83 -5.45 -16.43
C ASP A 30 8.59 -6.36 -15.46
N TYR A 31 8.06 -6.47 -14.23
CA TYR A 31 8.68 -7.29 -13.18
C TYR A 31 8.29 -8.76 -13.30
N GLY A 32 7.34 -9.08 -14.18
CA GLY A 32 6.80 -10.42 -14.28
C GLY A 32 6.04 -10.87 -13.04
N GLU A 33 6.09 -12.15 -12.75
CA GLU A 33 5.46 -12.75 -11.58
C GLU A 33 6.29 -12.49 -10.32
N PHE A 34 5.62 -12.17 -9.20
CA PHE A 34 6.27 -11.94 -7.92
C PHE A 34 5.53 -12.63 -6.76
N ASP A 35 6.17 -12.74 -5.63
CA ASP A 35 5.59 -13.24 -4.38
C ASP A 35 5.66 -12.18 -3.27
N ASP A 36 4.98 -12.46 -2.16
CA ASP A 36 4.85 -11.56 -1.01
C ASP A 36 6.12 -11.47 -0.12
N THR A 37 7.18 -12.18 -0.46
CA THR A 37 8.49 -12.10 0.23
C THR A 37 9.52 -11.27 -0.55
N ASN A 38 9.21 -10.90 -1.77
CA ASN A 38 10.10 -10.15 -2.64
C ASN A 38 9.31 -9.06 -3.38
N VAL A 39 9.54 -7.81 -3.02
CA VAL A 39 8.89 -6.63 -3.62
C VAL A 39 9.78 -6.10 -4.75
N PRO A 40 9.50 -6.43 -6.03
CA PRO A 40 10.47 -6.23 -7.10
C PRO A 40 10.64 -4.78 -7.57
N TRP A 41 9.74 -3.85 -7.16
CA TRP A 41 9.77 -2.43 -7.56
C TRP A 41 10.49 -1.51 -6.58
N LEU A 42 11.14 -2.03 -5.53
CA LEU A 42 11.81 -1.21 -4.51
C LEU A 42 12.90 -0.29 -5.07
N ASN A 43 13.56 -0.68 -6.16
CA ASN A 43 14.57 0.17 -6.79
C ASN A 43 13.99 1.34 -7.61
N GLU A 44 12.72 1.22 -8.04
CA GLU A 44 11.99 2.21 -8.82
C GLU A 44 10.89 2.92 -8.00
N ASN A 45 10.81 2.70 -6.69
CA ASN A 45 9.76 3.21 -5.81
C ASN A 45 9.56 4.72 -5.93
N LYS A 46 10.62 5.51 -6.10
CA LYS A 46 10.57 6.96 -6.31
C LYS A 46 9.91 7.39 -7.62
N SER A 47 9.79 6.50 -8.59
CA SER A 47 9.09 6.74 -9.85
C SER A 47 7.59 6.50 -9.74
N ILE A 48 7.12 5.81 -8.68
CA ILE A 48 5.73 5.43 -8.51
C ILE A 48 4.92 6.64 -8.01
N LYS A 49 3.89 7.00 -8.79
CA LYS A 49 2.93 8.08 -8.49
C LYS A 49 1.53 7.57 -8.24
N GLU A 50 1.20 6.44 -8.85
CA GLU A 50 -0.10 5.81 -8.77
C GLU A 50 0.06 4.29 -8.64
N ILE A 51 -0.74 3.66 -7.80
CA ILE A 51 -0.82 2.20 -7.67
C ILE A 51 -2.23 1.76 -8.07
N GLN A 52 -2.32 0.83 -9.01
CA GLN A 52 -3.58 0.26 -9.45
C GLN A 52 -3.59 -1.27 -9.28
N ILE A 53 -4.59 -1.78 -8.57
CA ILE A 53 -4.81 -3.23 -8.43
C ILE A 53 -5.84 -3.67 -9.47
N LEU A 54 -5.42 -4.48 -10.44
CA LEU A 54 -6.31 -5.08 -11.44
C LEU A 54 -6.60 -6.53 -11.08
N ASN A 55 -7.89 -6.91 -11.13
CA ASN A 55 -8.37 -8.24 -10.78
C ASN A 55 -8.12 -8.58 -9.30
N GLN A 56 -8.57 -9.73 -8.84
CA GLN A 56 -8.35 -10.14 -7.46
C GLN A 56 -6.92 -10.62 -7.25
N VAL A 57 -6.16 -9.85 -6.50
CA VAL A 57 -4.81 -10.17 -6.04
C VAL A 57 -4.88 -10.58 -4.58
N LYS A 58 -4.18 -11.64 -4.17
CA LYS A 58 -4.12 -12.11 -2.79
C LYS A 58 -2.72 -12.03 -2.24
N SER A 59 -2.58 -11.54 -1.01
CA SER A 59 -1.30 -11.55 -0.30
C SER A 59 -1.47 -11.97 1.16
N THR A 60 -0.45 -12.62 1.70
CA THR A 60 -0.34 -12.98 3.12
C THR A 60 0.65 -12.10 3.87
N CYS A 61 1.38 -11.22 3.16
CA CYS A 61 2.31 -10.26 3.73
C CYS A 61 2.36 -9.01 2.87
N MET A 62 2.16 -7.85 3.48
CA MET A 62 2.22 -6.55 2.82
C MET A 62 3.46 -5.73 3.22
N LYS A 63 4.34 -6.34 4.03
CA LYS A 63 5.52 -5.65 4.54
C LYS A 63 6.30 -4.94 3.43
N GLU A 64 6.54 -3.63 3.63
CA GLU A 64 7.36 -2.79 2.74
C GLU A 64 6.87 -2.65 1.29
N TRP A 65 5.65 -3.08 0.94
CA TRP A 65 5.20 -3.09 -0.46
C TRP A 65 5.36 -1.75 -1.18
N PHE A 66 5.10 -0.64 -0.49
CA PHE A 66 5.16 0.70 -1.09
C PHE A 66 6.06 1.64 -0.29
N VAL A 67 7.02 1.08 0.44
CA VAL A 67 7.99 1.86 1.22
C VAL A 67 8.76 2.82 0.31
N ASP A 68 8.98 4.04 0.79
CA ASP A 68 9.74 5.10 0.10
C ASP A 68 9.19 5.49 -1.29
N CYS A 69 7.89 5.23 -1.54
CA CYS A 69 7.19 5.77 -2.73
C CYS A 69 6.89 7.27 -2.51
N ILE A 70 7.94 8.08 -2.47
CA ILE A 70 7.87 9.50 -2.07
C ILE A 70 6.96 10.36 -2.95
N ASN A 71 6.71 9.94 -4.21
CA ASN A 71 5.86 10.63 -5.18
C ASN A 71 4.46 10.02 -5.31
N LEU A 72 4.14 9.00 -4.51
CA LEU A 72 2.83 8.34 -4.53
C LEU A 72 1.74 9.30 -4.07
N THR A 73 0.71 9.48 -4.89
CA THR A 73 -0.46 10.31 -4.61
C THR A 73 -1.79 9.57 -4.69
N THR A 74 -1.84 8.46 -5.43
CA THR A 74 -3.12 7.87 -5.85
C THR A 74 -3.13 6.34 -5.69
N LEU A 75 -4.18 5.85 -5.04
CA LEU A 75 -4.47 4.44 -4.84
C LEU A 75 -5.76 4.08 -5.59
N ILE A 76 -5.73 3.06 -6.47
CA ILE A 76 -6.86 2.70 -7.34
C ILE A 76 -7.20 1.22 -7.17
N ASN A 77 -8.49 0.94 -6.97
CA ASN A 77 -9.07 -0.40 -6.94
C ASN A 77 -8.49 -1.31 -5.85
N PHE A 78 -8.14 -0.76 -4.68
CA PHE A 78 -7.64 -1.54 -3.55
C PHE A 78 -8.66 -2.57 -3.02
N GLN A 79 -9.94 -2.41 -3.34
CA GLN A 79 -10.96 -3.46 -3.09
C GLN A 79 -10.67 -4.78 -3.84
N ASN A 80 -9.79 -4.78 -4.83
CA ASN A 80 -9.35 -5.98 -5.52
C ASN A 80 -8.18 -6.69 -4.83
N LEU A 81 -7.65 -6.12 -3.73
CA LEU A 81 -6.55 -6.69 -2.95
C LEU A 81 -7.13 -7.44 -1.73
N ASP A 82 -7.04 -8.76 -1.78
CA ASP A 82 -7.43 -9.62 -0.66
C ASP A 82 -6.23 -9.83 0.28
N VAL A 83 -6.27 -9.17 1.42
CA VAL A 83 -5.28 -9.25 2.50
C VAL A 83 -5.84 -9.93 3.74
N SER A 84 -6.97 -10.63 3.62
CA SER A 84 -7.66 -11.26 4.76
C SER A 84 -6.80 -12.25 5.55
N ASN A 85 -5.74 -12.79 4.95
CA ASN A 85 -4.78 -13.66 5.63
C ASN A 85 -3.43 -12.98 5.92
N CYS A 86 -3.34 -11.66 5.71
CA CYS A 86 -2.12 -10.90 5.99
C CYS A 86 -1.98 -10.64 7.47
N THR A 87 -0.80 -10.90 8.02
CA THR A 87 -0.48 -10.65 9.42
C THR A 87 0.56 -9.54 9.61
N ASP A 88 1.31 -9.20 8.56
CA ASP A 88 2.36 -8.18 8.60
C ASP A 88 2.08 -7.07 7.59
N PHE A 89 1.75 -5.89 8.13
CA PHE A 89 1.52 -4.64 7.41
C PHE A 89 2.60 -3.59 7.73
N SER A 90 3.72 -4.02 8.31
CA SER A 90 4.78 -3.10 8.70
C SER A 90 5.37 -2.37 7.48
N TYR A 91 5.61 -1.07 7.63
CA TYR A 91 6.22 -0.20 6.62
C TYR A 91 5.48 -0.12 5.26
N VAL A 92 4.23 -0.57 5.12
CA VAL A 92 3.54 -0.65 3.80
C VAL A 92 3.62 0.66 3.04
N PHE A 93 3.37 1.80 3.67
CA PHE A 93 3.40 3.14 3.07
C PHE A 93 4.42 4.07 3.75
N ALA A 94 5.41 3.52 4.47
CA ALA A 94 6.41 4.37 5.13
C ALA A 94 7.14 5.25 4.10
N TYR A 95 7.35 6.51 4.46
CA TYR A 95 7.97 7.54 3.62
C TYR A 95 7.20 7.90 2.33
N CYS A 96 5.91 7.60 2.24
CA CYS A 96 5.03 8.06 1.15
C CYS A 96 4.69 9.55 1.35
N LYS A 97 5.68 10.43 1.17
CA LYS A 97 5.61 11.86 1.54
C LYS A 97 4.54 12.67 0.81
N SER A 98 4.15 12.25 -0.39
CA SER A 98 3.12 12.91 -1.21
C SER A 98 1.71 12.34 -1.04
N LEU A 99 1.54 11.26 -0.26
CA LEU A 99 0.24 10.62 -0.06
C LEU A 99 -0.62 11.47 0.87
N GLN A 100 -1.71 12.04 0.33
CA GLN A 100 -2.61 12.94 1.06
C GLN A 100 -3.86 12.23 1.59
N HIS A 101 -4.35 11.23 0.86
CA HIS A 101 -5.60 10.51 1.14
C HIS A 101 -5.38 9.01 0.99
N LEU A 102 -6.13 8.22 1.77
CA LEU A 102 -6.05 6.76 1.81
C LEU A 102 -7.20 6.08 1.05
N ASN A 103 -7.73 6.76 0.01
CA ASN A 103 -8.86 6.29 -0.77
C ASN A 103 -8.68 4.84 -1.25
N GLY A 104 -9.66 3.99 -0.94
CA GLY A 104 -9.64 2.57 -1.30
C GLY A 104 -9.16 1.65 -0.16
N LEU A 105 -8.44 2.16 0.86
CA LEU A 105 -7.98 1.34 1.98
C LEU A 105 -9.12 0.91 2.91
N GLN A 106 -10.25 1.65 2.94
CA GLN A 106 -11.43 1.28 3.73
C GLN A 106 -12.01 -0.09 3.36
N SER A 107 -11.68 -0.62 2.18
CA SER A 107 -12.17 -1.93 1.71
C SER A 107 -11.28 -3.10 2.12
N LEU A 108 -10.11 -2.86 2.70
CA LEU A 108 -9.18 -3.92 3.08
C LEU A 108 -9.66 -4.63 4.34
N ASN A 109 -9.71 -5.95 4.30
CA ASN A 109 -9.92 -6.77 5.49
C ASN A 109 -8.57 -7.01 6.20
N VAL A 110 -8.29 -6.21 7.22
CA VAL A 110 -7.04 -6.27 8.01
C VAL A 110 -7.19 -7.02 9.33
N SER A 111 -8.32 -7.71 9.55
CA SER A 111 -8.68 -8.32 10.83
C SER A 111 -7.69 -9.37 11.35
N ASN A 112 -6.86 -9.98 10.51
CA ASN A 112 -5.77 -10.86 10.91
C ASN A 112 -4.42 -10.16 11.08
N GLY A 113 -4.35 -8.84 10.88
CA GLY A 113 -3.15 -8.04 11.05
C GLY A 113 -2.63 -8.06 12.49
N ARG A 114 -1.33 -8.27 12.65
CA ARG A 114 -0.64 -8.29 13.94
C ARG A 114 0.40 -7.18 14.05
N ASP A 115 1.10 -6.90 12.98
CA ASP A 115 2.14 -5.87 12.92
C ASP A 115 1.74 -4.76 11.96
N PHE A 116 1.47 -3.57 12.51
CA PHE A 116 1.18 -2.32 11.80
C PHE A 116 2.29 -1.27 12.05
N SER A 117 3.44 -1.71 12.59
CA SER A 117 4.52 -0.78 12.92
C SER A 117 5.02 -0.02 11.70
N PHE A 118 5.25 1.28 11.86
CA PHE A 118 5.76 2.17 10.82
C PHE A 118 4.90 2.23 9.54
N MET A 119 3.65 1.75 9.55
CA MET A 119 2.84 1.59 8.33
C MET A 119 2.71 2.88 7.53
N PHE A 120 2.54 4.03 8.18
CA PHE A 120 2.46 5.37 7.57
C PHE A 120 3.56 6.31 8.11
N PHE A 121 4.69 5.75 8.56
CA PHE A 121 5.81 6.53 9.08
C PHE A 121 6.28 7.57 8.05
N ASP A 122 6.45 8.82 8.49
CA ASP A 122 6.93 9.95 7.66
C ASP A 122 6.04 10.26 6.42
N CYS A 123 4.73 9.94 6.49
CA CYS A 123 3.73 10.37 5.51
C CYS A 123 3.36 11.83 5.76
N THR A 124 4.27 12.75 5.46
CA THR A 124 4.18 14.16 5.86
C THR A 124 2.99 14.92 5.27
N SER A 125 2.41 14.46 4.16
CA SER A 125 1.26 15.09 3.50
C SER A 125 -0.09 14.47 3.87
N LEU A 126 -0.13 13.39 4.67
CA LEU A 126 -1.36 12.69 5.03
C LEU A 126 -2.27 13.59 5.88
N GLN A 127 -3.52 13.81 5.42
CA GLN A 127 -4.40 14.82 5.99
C GLN A 127 -5.41 14.28 7.01
N ASN A 128 -5.89 13.06 6.84
CA ASN A 128 -6.86 12.42 7.74
C ASN A 128 -6.76 10.89 7.65
N LEU A 129 -7.47 10.19 8.55
CA LEU A 129 -7.47 8.73 8.68
C LEU A 129 -8.85 8.12 8.48
N LYS A 130 -9.78 8.87 7.90
CA LYS A 130 -11.20 8.50 7.75
C LYS A 130 -11.39 7.11 7.10
N GLU A 131 -10.55 6.77 6.13
CA GLU A 131 -10.62 5.48 5.45
C GLU A 131 -10.24 4.29 6.34
N LEU A 132 -9.63 4.53 7.52
CA LEU A 132 -9.20 3.51 8.46
C LEU A 132 -10.19 3.31 9.62
N GLU A 133 -11.19 4.18 9.78
CA GLU A 133 -12.11 4.18 10.94
C GLU A 133 -12.86 2.83 11.13
N ASN A 134 -13.09 2.09 10.07
CA ASN A 134 -13.78 0.80 10.12
C ASN A 134 -12.84 -0.41 10.08
N TRP A 135 -11.54 -0.21 10.20
CA TRP A 135 -10.60 -1.32 10.25
C TRP A 135 -10.73 -2.08 11.57
N ASP A 136 -10.96 -3.38 11.49
CA ASP A 136 -10.85 -4.27 12.64
C ASP A 136 -9.37 -4.58 12.92
N ILE A 137 -8.80 -3.90 13.90
CA ILE A 137 -7.41 -4.09 14.34
C ILE A 137 -7.32 -4.81 15.69
N SER A 138 -8.39 -5.51 16.11
CA SER A 138 -8.48 -6.18 17.42
C SER A 138 -7.40 -7.24 17.65
N ASN A 139 -6.85 -7.84 16.60
CA ASN A 139 -5.73 -8.77 16.66
C ASN A 139 -4.34 -8.10 16.56
N GLY A 140 -4.28 -6.78 16.43
CA GLY A 140 -3.04 -6.02 16.33
C GLY A 140 -2.22 -6.09 17.62
N ILE A 141 -0.92 -6.30 17.48
CA ILE A 141 0.03 -6.42 18.61
C ILE A 141 1.05 -5.28 18.57
N ILE A 142 1.51 -4.89 17.38
CA ILE A 142 2.61 -3.93 17.21
C ILE A 142 2.10 -2.74 16.37
N PHE A 143 2.11 -1.54 16.98
CA PHE A 143 1.70 -0.27 16.36
C PHE A 143 2.78 0.81 16.48
N SER A 144 4.03 0.41 16.80
CA SER A 144 5.12 1.37 17.06
C SER A 144 5.31 2.30 15.86
N ASN A 145 5.29 3.61 16.13
CA ASN A 145 5.54 4.66 15.14
C ASN A 145 4.61 4.63 13.89
N MET A 146 3.43 4.03 13.98
CA MET A 146 2.52 3.85 12.83
C MET A 146 2.25 5.16 12.07
N PHE A 147 2.09 6.28 12.79
CA PHE A 147 1.84 7.62 12.23
C PHE A 147 2.89 8.65 12.63
N PHE A 148 4.10 8.18 13.02
CA PHE A 148 5.16 9.11 13.41
C PHE A 148 5.49 10.05 12.24
N ASN A 149 5.63 11.34 12.56
CA ASN A 149 5.93 12.41 11.61
C ASN A 149 4.89 12.62 10.47
N CYS A 150 3.62 12.22 10.68
CA CYS A 150 2.52 12.60 9.78
C CYS A 150 2.07 14.04 10.10
N THR A 151 2.89 15.01 9.74
CA THR A 151 2.76 16.41 10.20
C THR A 151 1.54 17.17 9.68
N SER A 152 0.90 16.68 8.63
CA SER A 152 -0.32 17.26 8.05
C SER A 152 -1.63 16.70 8.62
N LEU A 153 -1.58 15.71 9.53
CA LEU A 153 -2.79 15.18 10.18
C LEU A 153 -3.42 16.26 11.06
N GLN A 154 -4.67 16.62 10.75
CA GLN A 154 -5.38 17.72 11.42
C GLN A 154 -6.32 17.25 12.53
N ASN A 155 -6.75 15.99 12.53
CA ASN A 155 -7.72 15.50 13.49
C ASN A 155 -7.52 14.00 13.76
N LEU A 156 -7.06 13.68 14.98
CA LEU A 156 -6.93 12.29 15.44
C LEU A 156 -8.17 11.81 16.23
N ASN A 157 -9.17 12.68 16.44
CA ASN A 157 -10.38 12.34 17.19
C ASN A 157 -11.31 11.35 16.45
N GLU A 158 -10.96 10.98 15.24
CA GLU A 158 -11.71 10.00 14.42
C GLU A 158 -11.30 8.54 14.70
N LEU A 159 -10.35 8.33 15.63
CA LEU A 159 -9.83 6.99 16.01
C LEU A 159 -10.20 6.56 17.43
N GLU A 160 -11.21 7.22 18.07
CA GLU A 160 -11.73 6.80 19.39
C GLU A 160 -12.72 5.63 19.29
#